data_6b0797f131c59a97899f44994c22393a
#
_entry.id   6b0797f131c59a97899f44994c22393a
#
_cell.length_a   1.000
_cell.length_b   1.000
_cell.length_c   1.000
_cell.angle_alpha   90.00
_cell.angle_beta   90.00
_cell.angle_gamma   90.00
#
_symmetry.space_group_name_H-M   'P 1'
#
loop_
_entity.id
_entity.type
_entity.pdbx_description
1 polymer ?
#
loop_
_entity_poly.entity_id
_entity_poly.type
_entity_poly.pdbx_seq_one_letter_code
_entity_poly.pdbx_strand_id
1 'polypeptide(L)'
;SFARRGRYTVLVSRKELSYNDSKGEYDNMFDMSKIGRTIARLRKDAGLTQMGLADAMGISFQAVSNWERGQTMPDIAKLPQLAAILGVSVDELLGSDEARVVERAMAEGEAPLTVHELAEVAPLLPPAEAKRNFERTKDEAEQRGGRISLEELVPLAPFLDDADISRLVLAAIEDGCELEELVPLAPFLDESDLGRAVSRALELGGAPDSLPALAPFLPEEALGRAAEALMEGGGVPGDLAALAPFMDESELGRLAGKYIDGGGEPGELAPIAPFIDNDELGRIARAYLDRGGDPAELLPIAPFIGGMLDEIVLGRIIKKGGSGSLPAALSFLRHEGKKKRRDGDAGT
;
A
#
# COMPACT_ATOMS: atom_id res chain seq x y z
N SER A 1 21.07 -17.21 -14.97
CA SER A 1 20.03 -17.94 -14.29
C SER A 1 18.91 -16.98 -13.94
N PHE A 2 17.78 -17.08 -14.65
CA PHE A 2 16.67 -16.13 -14.54
C PHE A 2 15.85 -16.47 -13.31
N ALA A 3 16.02 -15.73 -12.22
CA ALA A 3 15.08 -15.72 -11.12
C ALA A 3 13.86 -14.88 -11.55
N ARG A 4 12.69 -15.52 -11.61
CA ARG A 4 11.41 -14.88 -11.83
C ARG A 4 11.10 -13.98 -10.63
N ARG A 5 11.44 -12.72 -10.71
CA ARG A 5 10.71 -11.68 -9.97
C ARG A 5 9.33 -11.57 -10.63
N GLY A 6 8.36 -12.27 -10.06
CA GLY A 6 6.97 -11.96 -10.31
C GLY A 6 6.72 -10.58 -9.70
N ARG A 7 6.94 -9.53 -10.50
CA ARG A 7 6.35 -8.24 -10.19
C ARG A 7 4.85 -8.51 -10.12
N TYR A 8 4.30 -8.50 -8.94
CA TYR A 8 2.91 -8.18 -8.77
C TYR A 8 2.77 -6.73 -9.22
N THR A 9 2.64 -6.55 -10.53
CA THR A 9 2.08 -5.33 -11.07
C THR A 9 0.64 -5.36 -10.60
N VAL A 10 0.39 -4.84 -9.40
CA VAL A 10 -0.92 -4.37 -9.02
C VAL A 10 -1.14 -3.18 -9.93
N LEU A 11 -1.59 -3.47 -11.16
CA LEU A 11 -2.25 -2.51 -12.01
C LEU A 11 -3.58 -2.17 -11.33
N VAL A 12 -3.49 -1.50 -10.20
CA VAL A 12 -4.60 -0.72 -9.69
C VAL A 12 -4.69 0.45 -10.65
N SER A 13 -5.43 0.24 -11.74
CA SER A 13 -5.86 1.34 -12.56
C SER A 13 -6.46 2.37 -11.60
N ARG A 14 -5.97 3.63 -11.60
CA ARG A 14 -6.57 4.77 -10.89
C ARG A 14 -8.10 4.86 -11.06
N LYS A 15 -8.66 4.11 -12.02
CA LYS A 15 -10.10 4.00 -12.32
C LYS A 15 -10.83 2.88 -11.56
N GLU A 16 -10.15 1.98 -10.86
CA GLU A 16 -10.77 0.80 -10.24
C GLU A 16 -10.73 0.78 -8.71
N LEU A 17 -10.16 1.81 -8.07
CA LEU A 17 -10.44 2.06 -6.67
C LEU A 17 -11.88 2.59 -6.57
N SER A 18 -12.83 1.66 -6.72
CA SER A 18 -14.19 1.93 -6.28
C SER A 18 -14.12 2.13 -4.76
N TYR A 19 -14.38 3.34 -4.35
CA TYR A 19 -14.69 3.77 -3.00
C TYR A 19 -15.87 2.93 -2.48
N ASN A 20 -15.57 1.75 -1.98
CA ASN A 20 -16.61 0.86 -1.44
C ASN A 20 -15.97 -0.16 -0.51
N ASP A 21 -15.47 0.26 0.66
CA ASP A 21 -15.48 -0.59 1.86
C ASP A 21 -14.89 0.09 3.12
N SER A 22 -15.29 1.31 3.41
CA SER A 22 -15.19 1.79 4.78
C SER A 22 -16.55 2.32 5.20
N LYS A 23 -17.32 1.49 5.91
CA LYS A 23 -18.50 1.90 6.67
C LYS A 23 -18.08 2.76 7.86
N GLY A 24 -17.69 4.00 7.59
CA GLY A 24 -17.79 5.11 8.50
C GLY A 24 -18.95 5.96 7.98
N GLU A 25 -19.89 6.33 8.84
CA GLU A 25 -21.01 7.23 8.55
C GLU A 25 -20.50 8.62 8.11
N TYR A 26 -20.02 8.71 6.86
CA TYR A 26 -20.05 9.97 6.13
C TYR A 26 -21.38 9.97 5.40
N ASP A 27 -22.24 10.89 5.79
CA ASP A 27 -23.49 11.20 5.08
C ASP A 27 -23.05 11.73 3.69
N ASN A 28 -23.01 10.82 2.72
CA ASN A 28 -22.46 11.09 1.38
C ASN A 28 -23.44 12.04 0.68
N MET A 29 -23.05 13.31 0.52
CA MET A 29 -23.90 14.36 -0.06
C MET A 29 -24.42 13.93 -1.44
N PHE A 30 -23.60 13.21 -2.22
CA PHE A 30 -23.98 12.67 -3.52
C PHE A 30 -24.28 11.16 -3.43
N ASP A 31 -25.52 10.79 -3.19
CA ASP A 31 -25.98 9.41 -3.41
C ASP A 31 -26.05 9.10 -4.91
N MET A 32 -24.94 8.59 -5.49
CA MET A 32 -24.85 8.24 -6.92
C MET A 32 -25.98 7.30 -7.35
N SER A 33 -26.44 6.42 -6.46
CA SER A 33 -27.54 5.51 -6.75
C SER A 33 -28.87 6.26 -6.80
N LYS A 34 -29.06 7.28 -5.94
CA LYS A 34 -30.25 8.15 -5.95
C LYS A 34 -30.29 9.00 -7.22
N ILE A 35 -29.18 9.65 -7.56
CA ILE A 35 -29.05 10.46 -8.77
C ILE A 35 -29.22 9.60 -10.02
N GLY A 36 -28.60 8.40 -10.08
CA GLY A 36 -28.78 7.46 -11.19
C GLY A 36 -30.24 7.05 -11.39
N ARG A 37 -30.96 6.77 -10.30
CA ARG A 37 -32.42 6.48 -10.34
C ARG A 37 -33.22 7.70 -10.82
N THR A 38 -32.84 8.90 -10.41
CA THR A 38 -33.46 10.16 -10.87
C THR A 38 -33.28 10.35 -12.36
N ILE A 39 -32.03 10.18 -12.89
CA ILE A 39 -31.75 10.25 -14.33
C ILE A 39 -32.60 9.23 -15.09
N ALA A 40 -32.64 7.97 -14.62
CA ALA A 40 -33.42 6.91 -15.27
C ALA A 40 -34.95 7.20 -15.29
N ARG A 41 -35.48 7.79 -14.21
CA ARG A 41 -36.87 8.20 -14.12
C ARG A 41 -37.16 9.35 -15.11
N LEU A 42 -36.41 10.43 -15.01
CA LEU A 42 -36.59 11.62 -15.88
C LEU A 42 -36.42 11.28 -17.36
N ARG A 43 -35.47 10.43 -17.71
CA ARG A 43 -35.32 9.94 -19.10
C ARG A 43 -36.57 9.20 -19.58
N LYS A 44 -37.14 8.33 -18.76
CA LYS A 44 -38.35 7.59 -19.12
C LYS A 44 -39.56 8.53 -19.24
N ASP A 45 -39.66 9.50 -18.33
CA ASP A 45 -40.73 10.52 -18.36
C ASP A 45 -40.63 11.40 -19.61
N ALA A 46 -39.39 11.67 -20.10
CA ALA A 46 -39.13 12.34 -21.37
C ALA A 46 -39.34 11.41 -22.60
N GLY A 47 -39.74 10.15 -22.43
CA GLY A 47 -39.94 9.20 -23.51
C GLY A 47 -38.69 8.73 -24.24
N LEU A 48 -37.49 8.90 -23.64
CA LEU A 48 -36.20 8.58 -24.25
C LEU A 48 -35.75 7.16 -23.87
N THR A 49 -35.12 6.45 -24.82
CA THR A 49 -34.32 5.26 -24.53
C THR A 49 -32.93 5.67 -24.01
N GLN A 50 -32.20 4.74 -23.37
CA GLN A 50 -30.79 5.01 -22.99
C GLN A 50 -29.93 5.38 -24.22
N MET A 51 -30.17 4.75 -25.37
CA MET A 51 -29.51 5.09 -26.64
C MET A 51 -29.90 6.50 -27.09
N GLY A 52 -31.21 6.82 -27.05
CA GLY A 52 -31.70 8.16 -27.44
C GLY A 52 -31.12 9.28 -26.58
N LEU A 53 -30.95 9.04 -25.26
CA LEU A 53 -30.28 10.00 -24.39
C LEU A 53 -28.77 10.09 -24.72
N ALA A 54 -28.12 8.96 -24.97
CA ALA A 54 -26.70 8.93 -25.35
C ALA A 54 -26.45 9.71 -26.66
N ASP A 55 -27.29 9.50 -27.68
CA ASP A 55 -27.23 10.23 -28.94
C ASP A 55 -27.46 11.75 -28.77
N ALA A 56 -28.45 12.14 -27.96
CA ALA A 56 -28.74 13.56 -27.68
C ALA A 56 -27.61 14.23 -26.90
N MET A 57 -26.89 13.50 -26.07
CA MET A 57 -25.74 13.95 -25.27
C MET A 57 -24.41 13.90 -26.03
N GLY A 58 -24.34 13.21 -27.17
CA GLY A 58 -23.10 12.96 -27.90
C GLY A 58 -22.12 12.09 -27.14
N ILE A 59 -22.61 11.08 -26.39
CA ILE A 59 -21.82 10.15 -25.56
C ILE A 59 -22.15 8.70 -25.86
N SER A 60 -21.42 7.76 -25.26
CA SER A 60 -21.69 6.34 -25.44
C SER A 60 -22.92 5.87 -24.65
N PHE A 61 -23.64 4.89 -25.17
CA PHE A 61 -24.71 4.18 -24.45
C PHE A 61 -24.20 3.64 -23.08
N GLN A 62 -22.97 3.13 -23.04
CA GLN A 62 -22.37 2.61 -21.82
C GLN A 62 -22.25 3.67 -20.73
N ALA A 63 -21.96 4.93 -21.10
CA ALA A 63 -21.90 6.02 -20.14
C ALA A 63 -23.28 6.26 -19.49
N VAL A 64 -24.34 6.39 -20.29
CA VAL A 64 -25.72 6.55 -19.77
C VAL A 64 -26.10 5.37 -18.88
N SER A 65 -25.81 4.14 -19.31
CA SER A 65 -26.09 2.93 -18.54
C SER A 65 -25.36 2.91 -17.18
N ASN A 66 -24.11 3.38 -17.14
CA ASN A 66 -23.32 3.47 -15.89
C ASN A 66 -23.89 4.54 -14.97
N TRP A 67 -24.31 5.70 -15.50
CA TRP A 67 -24.97 6.75 -14.72
C TRP A 67 -26.24 6.24 -14.05
N GLU A 68 -27.13 5.61 -14.82
CA GLU A 68 -28.41 5.10 -14.28
C GLU A 68 -28.26 3.98 -13.24
N ARG A 69 -27.14 3.26 -13.27
CA ARG A 69 -26.81 2.24 -12.26
C ARG A 69 -26.05 2.81 -11.06
N GLY A 70 -25.74 4.11 -11.07
CA GLY A 70 -24.95 4.74 -10.03
C GLY A 70 -23.47 4.29 -9.98
N GLN A 71 -22.95 3.73 -11.09
CA GLN A 71 -21.56 3.28 -11.17
C GLN A 71 -20.61 4.44 -11.50
N THR A 72 -21.10 5.44 -12.22
CA THR A 72 -20.40 6.70 -12.51
C THR A 72 -21.39 7.83 -12.53
N MET A 73 -20.89 9.07 -12.39
CA MET A 73 -21.67 10.29 -12.53
C MET A 73 -21.44 10.94 -13.90
N PRO A 74 -22.41 11.75 -14.40
CA PRO A 74 -22.13 12.68 -15.48
C PRO A 74 -21.05 13.68 -15.07
N ASP A 75 -20.16 14.04 -16.01
CA ASP A 75 -19.27 15.18 -15.86
C ASP A 75 -20.10 16.43 -15.55
N ILE A 76 -19.63 17.25 -14.61
CA ILE A 76 -20.32 18.46 -14.16
C ILE A 76 -20.62 19.42 -15.34
N ALA A 77 -19.72 19.50 -16.32
CA ALA A 77 -19.91 20.31 -17.52
C ALA A 77 -21.06 19.81 -18.40
N LYS A 78 -21.51 18.56 -18.22
CA LYS A 78 -22.63 17.94 -18.95
C LYS A 78 -23.96 18.03 -18.21
N LEU A 79 -23.96 18.37 -16.92
CA LEU A 79 -25.18 18.48 -16.12
C LEU A 79 -26.19 19.50 -16.70
N PRO A 80 -25.79 20.73 -17.13
CA PRO A 80 -26.72 21.66 -17.74
C PRO A 80 -27.36 21.12 -19.04
N GLN A 81 -26.58 20.45 -19.88
CA GLN A 81 -27.07 19.83 -21.10
C GLN A 81 -28.03 18.67 -20.78
N LEU A 82 -27.67 17.81 -19.82
CA LEU A 82 -28.51 16.70 -19.38
C LEU A 82 -29.84 17.20 -18.81
N ALA A 83 -29.82 18.20 -17.93
CA ALA A 83 -30.99 18.83 -17.35
C ALA A 83 -31.91 19.44 -18.44
N ALA A 84 -31.33 20.16 -19.42
CA ALA A 84 -32.07 20.71 -20.53
C ALA A 84 -32.76 19.65 -21.41
N ILE A 85 -32.07 18.54 -21.71
CA ILE A 85 -32.62 17.38 -22.46
C ILE A 85 -33.77 16.72 -21.71
N LEU A 86 -33.63 16.60 -20.37
CA LEU A 86 -34.62 16.00 -19.52
C LEU A 86 -35.76 16.93 -19.11
N GLY A 87 -35.66 18.23 -19.43
CA GLY A 87 -36.70 19.26 -19.17
C GLY A 87 -36.80 19.65 -17.68
N VAL A 88 -35.71 19.58 -16.94
CA VAL A 88 -35.62 19.87 -15.51
C VAL A 88 -34.49 20.87 -15.22
N SER A 89 -34.42 21.39 -13.99
CA SER A 89 -33.27 22.13 -13.50
C SER A 89 -32.13 21.17 -13.02
N VAL A 90 -30.92 21.69 -12.91
CA VAL A 90 -29.80 20.95 -12.31
C VAL A 90 -30.12 20.62 -10.84
N ASP A 91 -30.80 21.54 -10.13
CA ASP A 91 -31.28 21.33 -8.76
C ASP A 91 -32.23 20.14 -8.64
N GLU A 92 -33.15 19.96 -9.59
CA GLU A 92 -34.07 18.84 -9.61
C GLU A 92 -33.36 17.52 -10.00
N LEU A 93 -32.32 17.61 -10.80
CA LEU A 93 -31.52 16.47 -11.23
C LEU A 93 -30.66 15.91 -10.07
N LEU A 94 -30.01 16.78 -9.32
CA LEU A 94 -29.05 16.45 -8.27
C LEU A 94 -29.61 16.52 -6.86
N GLY A 95 -30.50 17.44 -6.59
CA GLY A 95 -30.93 17.92 -5.29
C GLY A 95 -30.41 19.33 -5.02
N SER A 96 -31.12 20.12 -4.18
CA SER A 96 -30.82 21.56 -4.04
C SER A 96 -29.49 21.87 -3.35
N ASP A 97 -29.05 21.04 -2.43
CA ASP A 97 -27.79 21.28 -1.71
C ASP A 97 -26.57 20.88 -2.56
N GLU A 98 -26.66 19.75 -3.23
CA GLU A 98 -25.66 19.25 -4.17
C GLU A 98 -25.46 20.23 -5.34
N ALA A 99 -26.55 20.79 -5.89
CA ALA A 99 -26.46 21.75 -6.98
C ALA A 99 -25.70 23.01 -6.58
N ARG A 100 -25.90 23.52 -5.37
CA ARG A 100 -25.15 24.70 -4.88
C ARG A 100 -23.65 24.43 -4.77
N VAL A 101 -23.23 23.25 -4.33
CA VAL A 101 -21.80 22.92 -4.24
C VAL A 101 -21.18 22.84 -5.64
N VAL A 102 -21.92 22.22 -6.59
CA VAL A 102 -21.52 22.15 -8.00
C VAL A 102 -21.38 23.56 -8.62
N GLU A 103 -22.35 24.44 -8.40
CA GLU A 103 -22.30 25.82 -8.89
C GLU A 103 -21.10 26.58 -8.32
N ARG A 104 -20.84 26.46 -7.02
CA ARG A 104 -19.65 27.04 -6.36
C ARG A 104 -18.34 26.49 -6.92
N ALA A 105 -18.28 25.18 -7.19
CA ALA A 105 -17.10 24.54 -7.78
C ALA A 105 -16.74 25.11 -9.15
N MET A 106 -17.75 25.49 -9.95
CA MET A 106 -17.58 26.01 -11.30
C MET A 106 -17.48 27.54 -11.39
N ALA A 107 -17.96 28.26 -10.37
CA ALA A 107 -17.98 29.71 -10.40
C ALA A 107 -16.61 30.34 -10.08
N GLU A 108 -16.22 31.35 -10.83
CA GLU A 108 -15.07 32.17 -10.47
C GLU A 108 -15.50 33.23 -9.44
N GLY A 109 -14.73 33.34 -8.34
CA GLY A 109 -14.96 34.37 -7.31
C GLY A 109 -15.93 33.97 -6.18
N GLU A 110 -16.55 32.83 -6.22
CA GLU A 110 -17.31 32.26 -5.09
C GLU A 110 -16.39 31.80 -3.95
N ALA A 111 -16.97 31.64 -2.75
CA ALA A 111 -16.24 31.15 -1.60
C ALA A 111 -15.66 29.74 -1.88
N PRO A 112 -14.41 29.44 -1.45
CA PRO A 112 -13.82 28.11 -1.59
C PRO A 112 -14.72 27.02 -0.99
N LEU A 113 -14.63 25.84 -1.54
CA LEU A 113 -15.28 24.65 -0.98
C LEU A 113 -14.58 24.26 0.31
N THR A 114 -15.30 23.62 1.22
CA THR A 114 -14.65 22.85 2.29
C THR A 114 -13.98 21.61 1.70
N VAL A 115 -13.04 21.00 2.44
CA VAL A 115 -12.38 19.76 2.00
C VAL A 115 -13.42 18.67 1.74
N HIS A 116 -14.41 18.55 2.61
CA HIS A 116 -15.51 17.59 2.47
C HIS A 116 -16.36 17.84 1.21
N GLU A 117 -16.81 19.09 0.97
CA GLU A 117 -17.55 19.43 -0.24
C GLU A 117 -16.73 19.15 -1.50
N LEU A 118 -15.41 19.45 -1.46
CA LEU A 118 -14.53 19.17 -2.58
C LEU A 118 -14.38 17.68 -2.84
N ALA A 119 -14.22 16.85 -1.79
CA ALA A 119 -14.14 15.40 -1.93
C ALA A 119 -15.39 14.82 -2.61
N GLU A 120 -16.56 15.37 -2.31
CA GLU A 120 -17.83 14.94 -2.91
C GLU A 120 -17.95 15.32 -4.41
N VAL A 121 -17.48 16.51 -4.79
CA VAL A 121 -17.60 16.98 -6.17
C VAL A 121 -16.40 16.64 -7.06
N ALA A 122 -15.24 16.33 -6.50
CA ALA A 122 -14.02 16.04 -7.25
C ALA A 122 -14.20 14.96 -8.34
N PRO A 123 -14.97 13.86 -8.12
CA PRO A 123 -15.25 12.87 -9.15
C PRO A 123 -16.01 13.42 -10.37
N LEU A 124 -16.68 14.55 -10.21
CA LEU A 124 -17.51 15.20 -11.25
C LEU A 124 -16.73 16.27 -12.01
N LEU A 125 -15.65 16.77 -11.42
CA LEU A 125 -14.86 17.85 -11.98
C LEU A 125 -13.86 17.36 -13.04
N PRO A 126 -13.63 18.14 -14.11
CA PRO A 126 -12.44 17.96 -14.93
C PRO A 126 -11.18 18.06 -14.05
N PRO A 127 -10.08 17.33 -14.37
CA PRO A 127 -8.87 17.33 -13.53
C PRO A 127 -8.32 18.73 -13.23
N ALA A 128 -8.33 19.63 -14.20
CA ALA A 128 -7.88 21.02 -14.01
C ALA A 128 -8.76 21.81 -13.02
N GLU A 129 -10.06 21.54 -13.01
CA GLU A 129 -11.01 22.18 -12.10
C GLU A 129 -10.90 21.60 -10.69
N ALA A 130 -10.72 20.28 -10.56
CA ALA A 130 -10.47 19.63 -9.27
C ALA A 130 -9.21 20.21 -8.62
N LYS A 131 -8.12 20.32 -9.39
CA LYS A 131 -6.87 20.92 -8.92
C LYS A 131 -7.06 22.40 -8.52
N ARG A 132 -7.73 23.21 -9.35
CA ARG A 132 -7.99 24.63 -9.04
C ARG A 132 -8.78 24.78 -7.72
N ASN A 133 -9.83 23.99 -7.55
CA ASN A 133 -10.62 24.04 -6.32
C ASN A 133 -9.82 23.56 -5.12
N PHE A 134 -8.99 22.52 -5.28
CA PHE A 134 -8.11 22.06 -4.23
C PHE A 134 -7.13 23.15 -3.75
N GLU A 135 -6.45 23.84 -4.67
CA GLU A 135 -5.54 24.94 -4.31
C GLU A 135 -6.28 26.05 -3.55
N ARG A 136 -7.49 26.43 -3.99
CA ARG A 136 -8.32 27.42 -3.31
C ARG A 136 -8.73 26.97 -1.90
N THR A 137 -9.12 25.70 -1.74
CA THR A 137 -9.50 25.12 -0.44
C THR A 137 -8.31 25.07 0.50
N LYS A 138 -7.13 24.71 -0.01
CA LYS A 138 -5.88 24.68 0.74
C LYS A 138 -5.49 26.09 1.21
N ASP A 139 -5.46 27.07 0.30
CA ASP A 139 -5.12 28.46 0.61
C ASP A 139 -6.05 29.04 1.68
N GLU A 140 -7.35 28.74 1.62
CA GLU A 140 -8.32 29.17 2.63
C GLU A 140 -8.06 28.50 3.99
N ALA A 141 -7.73 27.20 4.01
CA ALA A 141 -7.38 26.50 5.23
C ALA A 141 -6.13 27.13 5.89
N GLU A 142 -5.09 27.41 5.09
CA GLU A 142 -3.86 28.06 5.55
C GLU A 142 -4.10 29.48 6.08
N GLN A 143 -4.93 30.28 5.40
CA GLN A 143 -5.30 31.64 5.85
C GLN A 143 -6.02 31.64 7.20
N ARG A 144 -6.77 30.58 7.49
CA ARG A 144 -7.45 30.39 8.78
C ARG A 144 -6.54 29.80 9.86
N GLY A 145 -5.26 29.56 9.54
CA GLY A 145 -4.28 28.95 10.44
C GLY A 145 -4.45 27.44 10.61
N GLY A 146 -5.24 26.80 9.73
CA GLY A 146 -5.40 25.35 9.64
C GLY A 146 -4.56 24.75 8.51
N ARG A 147 -4.58 23.44 8.42
CA ARG A 147 -4.01 22.64 7.32
C ARG A 147 -4.96 21.51 6.99
N ILE A 148 -4.91 21.03 5.77
CA ILE A 148 -5.60 19.81 5.35
C ILE A 148 -4.84 18.62 5.98
N SER A 149 -5.53 17.80 6.76
CA SER A 149 -4.95 16.57 7.33
C SER A 149 -4.76 15.50 6.25
N LEU A 150 -3.92 14.49 6.52
CA LEU A 150 -3.73 13.38 5.59
C LEU A 150 -5.01 12.55 5.45
N GLU A 151 -5.81 12.41 6.50
CA GLU A 151 -7.11 11.74 6.45
C GLU A 151 -8.08 12.45 5.49
N GLU A 152 -8.14 13.79 5.55
CA GLU A 152 -8.96 14.60 4.64
C GLU A 152 -8.44 14.56 3.20
N LEU A 153 -7.14 14.29 2.99
CA LEU A 153 -6.53 14.19 1.67
C LEU A 153 -6.86 12.86 0.96
N VAL A 154 -7.09 11.78 1.70
CA VAL A 154 -7.35 10.44 1.13
C VAL A 154 -8.43 10.43 0.05
N PRO A 155 -9.65 10.98 0.27
CA PRO A 155 -10.69 10.95 -0.75
C PRO A 155 -10.38 11.85 -1.96
N LEU A 156 -9.46 12.82 -1.84
CA LEU A 156 -9.05 13.72 -2.91
C LEU A 156 -7.87 13.18 -3.71
N ALA A 157 -7.06 12.28 -3.14
CA ALA A 157 -5.83 11.77 -3.73
C ALA A 157 -5.98 11.26 -5.19
N PRO A 158 -7.07 10.54 -5.58
CA PRO A 158 -7.25 10.11 -6.98
C PRO A 158 -7.38 11.26 -8.00
N PHE A 159 -7.67 12.48 -7.55
CA PHE A 159 -7.96 13.65 -8.38
C PHE A 159 -6.83 14.69 -8.35
N LEU A 160 -5.79 14.46 -7.54
CA LEU A 160 -4.65 15.35 -7.38
C LEU A 160 -3.41 14.83 -8.11
N ASP A 161 -2.46 15.71 -8.36
CA ASP A 161 -1.16 15.33 -8.90
C ASP A 161 -0.27 14.74 -7.80
N ASP A 162 0.55 13.74 -8.15
CA ASP A 162 1.49 13.09 -7.23
C ASP A 162 2.37 14.10 -6.49
N ALA A 163 2.82 15.17 -7.18
CA ALA A 163 3.65 16.21 -6.57
C ALA A 163 2.93 17.04 -5.49
N ASP A 164 1.63 17.24 -5.63
CA ASP A 164 0.84 17.97 -4.64
C ASP A 164 0.63 17.11 -3.39
N ILE A 165 0.32 15.82 -3.58
CA ILE A 165 0.20 14.85 -2.48
C ILE A 165 1.54 14.72 -1.75
N SER A 166 2.64 14.53 -2.48
CA SER A 166 3.99 14.40 -1.91
C SER A 166 4.37 15.59 -1.04
N ARG A 167 4.06 16.82 -1.48
CA ARG A 167 4.37 18.04 -0.73
C ARG A 167 3.60 18.10 0.60
N LEU A 168 2.32 17.72 0.60
CA LEU A 168 1.48 17.70 1.79
C LEU A 168 1.91 16.61 2.76
N VAL A 169 2.22 15.42 2.26
CA VAL A 169 2.72 14.30 3.05
C VAL A 169 4.04 14.68 3.73
N LEU A 170 5.01 15.23 3.00
CA LEU A 170 6.28 15.64 3.58
C LEU A 170 6.12 16.74 4.64
N ALA A 171 5.21 17.70 4.42
CA ALA A 171 4.89 18.71 5.42
C ALA A 171 4.24 18.11 6.68
N ALA A 172 3.34 17.14 6.52
CA ALA A 172 2.71 16.45 7.64
C ALA A 172 3.73 15.64 8.47
N ILE A 173 4.70 14.99 7.82
CA ILE A 173 5.80 14.29 8.50
C ILE A 173 6.64 15.24 9.35
N GLU A 174 6.98 16.44 8.84
CA GLU A 174 7.71 17.45 9.63
C GLU A 174 6.89 17.96 10.82
N ASP A 175 5.58 17.93 10.72
CA ASP A 175 4.65 18.28 11.81
C ASP A 175 4.41 17.10 12.78
N GLY A 176 5.00 15.90 12.53
CA GLY A 176 4.97 14.74 13.43
C GLY A 176 3.80 13.80 13.19
N CYS A 177 3.26 13.70 11.96
CA CYS A 177 2.26 12.68 11.66
C CYS A 177 2.87 11.27 11.74
N GLU A 178 2.05 10.30 12.05
CA GLU A 178 2.46 8.90 12.18
C GLU A 178 2.49 8.19 10.82
N LEU A 179 3.35 7.15 10.70
CA LEU A 179 3.48 6.37 9.47
C LEU A 179 2.18 5.67 9.07
N GLU A 180 1.30 5.36 10.02
CA GLU A 180 0.00 4.75 9.76
C GLU A 180 -0.88 5.63 8.87
N GLU A 181 -0.79 6.94 9.04
CA GLU A 181 -1.56 7.91 8.25
C GLU A 181 -1.15 7.95 6.77
N LEU A 182 0.06 7.47 6.42
CA LEU A 182 0.54 7.37 5.05
C LEU A 182 -0.04 6.18 4.29
N VAL A 183 -0.46 5.13 4.98
CA VAL A 183 -0.87 3.86 4.37
C VAL A 183 -1.97 4.06 3.31
N PRO A 184 -3.05 4.83 3.55
CA PRO A 184 -4.09 5.05 2.55
C PRO A 184 -3.62 5.87 1.34
N LEU A 185 -2.56 6.69 1.50
CA LEU A 185 -2.02 7.56 0.46
C LEU A 185 -0.90 6.92 -0.34
N ALA A 186 -0.29 5.84 0.16
CA ALA A 186 0.84 5.17 -0.47
C ALA A 186 0.63 4.82 -1.96
N PRO A 187 -0.57 4.36 -2.42
CA PRO A 187 -0.81 4.07 -3.83
C PRO A 187 -0.80 5.29 -4.75
N PHE A 188 -0.88 6.51 -4.20
CA PHE A 188 -0.96 7.79 -4.93
C PHE A 188 0.35 8.57 -4.89
N LEU A 189 1.35 8.06 -4.19
CA LEU A 189 2.69 8.65 -4.10
C LEU A 189 3.65 7.98 -5.08
N ASP A 190 4.61 8.74 -5.58
CA ASP A 190 5.78 8.17 -6.25
C ASP A 190 6.63 7.39 -5.24
N GLU A 191 7.21 6.26 -5.68
CA GLU A 191 8.03 5.39 -4.82
C GLU A 191 9.15 6.17 -4.11
N SER A 192 9.79 7.12 -4.82
CA SER A 192 10.89 7.90 -4.25
C SER A 192 10.42 8.88 -3.18
N ASP A 193 9.24 9.47 -3.37
CA ASP A 193 8.64 10.44 -2.45
C ASP A 193 8.14 9.74 -1.19
N LEU A 194 7.48 8.59 -1.35
CA LEU A 194 7.09 7.75 -0.22
C LEU A 194 8.32 7.27 0.56
N GLY A 195 9.38 6.84 -0.15
CA GLY A 195 10.65 6.44 0.47
C GLY A 195 11.29 7.56 1.29
N ARG A 196 11.23 8.82 0.79
CA ARG A 196 11.73 9.99 1.54
C ARG A 196 10.86 10.28 2.77
N ALA A 197 9.54 10.22 2.62
CA ALA A 197 8.60 10.44 3.71
C ALA A 197 8.81 9.43 4.85
N VAL A 198 8.89 8.14 4.51
CA VAL A 198 9.14 7.06 5.49
C VAL A 198 10.51 7.22 6.16
N SER A 199 11.56 7.47 5.38
CA SER A 199 12.91 7.69 5.96
C SER A 199 12.91 8.86 6.94
N ARG A 200 12.24 9.96 6.56
CA ARG A 200 12.17 11.16 7.40
C ARG A 200 11.34 10.94 8.67
N ALA A 201 10.22 10.22 8.57
CA ALA A 201 9.41 9.88 9.74
C ALA A 201 10.21 9.04 10.76
N LEU A 202 10.97 8.05 10.28
CA LEU A 202 11.84 7.23 11.14
C LEU A 202 12.97 8.04 11.79
N GLU A 203 13.60 8.98 11.07
CA GLU A 203 14.60 9.91 11.63
C GLU A 203 14.01 10.77 12.76
N LEU A 204 12.73 11.15 12.66
CA LEU A 204 12.01 11.91 13.67
C LEU A 204 11.52 11.05 14.85
N GLY A 205 11.77 9.73 14.82
CA GLY A 205 11.38 8.80 15.88
C GLY A 205 9.99 8.18 15.69
N GLY A 206 9.45 8.21 14.47
CA GLY A 206 8.19 7.55 14.13
C GLY A 206 8.25 6.03 14.36
N ALA A 207 7.16 5.45 14.84
CA ALA A 207 7.06 4.02 15.11
C ALA A 207 7.04 3.21 13.80
N PRO A 208 7.82 2.10 13.71
CA PRO A 208 7.93 1.32 12.48
C PRO A 208 6.78 0.34 12.24
N ASP A 209 5.76 0.33 13.09
CA ASP A 209 4.69 -0.68 13.10
C ASP A 209 3.89 -0.76 11.78
N SER A 210 3.78 0.36 11.07
CA SER A 210 3.06 0.46 9.79
C SER A 210 3.93 0.14 8.56
N LEU A 211 5.22 -0.09 8.72
CA LEU A 211 6.14 -0.41 7.61
C LEU A 211 5.68 -1.62 6.77
N PRO A 212 5.16 -2.71 7.35
CA PRO A 212 4.66 -3.83 6.55
C PRO A 212 3.56 -3.46 5.55
N ALA A 213 2.69 -2.52 5.91
CA ALA A 213 1.63 -2.06 5.03
C ALA A 213 2.15 -1.13 3.92
N LEU A 214 3.23 -0.41 4.15
CA LEU A 214 3.89 0.48 3.20
C LEU A 214 4.90 -0.26 2.30
N ALA A 215 5.42 -1.40 2.74
CA ALA A 215 6.49 -2.14 2.06
C ALA A 215 6.25 -2.42 0.56
N PRO A 216 5.01 -2.78 0.10
CA PRO A 216 4.75 -3.00 -1.33
C PRO A 216 4.94 -1.77 -2.22
N PHE A 217 4.92 -0.56 -1.63
CA PHE A 217 4.99 0.73 -2.32
C PHE A 217 6.35 1.41 -2.15
N LEU A 218 7.23 0.86 -1.30
CA LEU A 218 8.54 1.44 -1.01
C LEU A 218 9.61 0.96 -2.00
N PRO A 219 10.54 1.85 -2.40
CA PRO A 219 11.71 1.42 -3.13
C PRO A 219 12.64 0.58 -2.23
N GLU A 220 13.38 -0.33 -2.83
CA GLU A 220 14.28 -1.27 -2.15
C GLU A 220 15.26 -0.58 -1.19
N GLU A 221 15.81 0.55 -1.60
CA GLU A 221 16.73 1.35 -0.77
C GLU A 221 16.06 1.94 0.49
N ALA A 222 14.78 2.32 0.40
CA ALA A 222 14.04 2.83 1.55
C ALA A 222 13.66 1.69 2.52
N LEU A 223 13.32 0.52 1.99
CA LEU A 223 13.09 -0.69 2.79
C LEU A 223 14.35 -1.10 3.55
N GLY A 224 15.52 -1.09 2.89
CA GLY A 224 16.81 -1.37 3.53
C GLY A 224 17.09 -0.41 4.69
N ARG A 225 16.91 0.90 4.49
CA ARG A 225 17.10 1.90 5.56
C ARG A 225 16.10 1.72 6.71
N ALA A 226 14.84 1.42 6.40
CA ALA A 226 13.81 1.18 7.41
C ALA A 226 14.12 -0.07 8.25
N ALA A 227 14.55 -1.15 7.60
CA ALA A 227 14.97 -2.38 8.27
C ALA A 227 16.22 -2.16 9.14
N GLU A 228 17.19 -1.38 8.65
CA GLU A 228 18.41 -1.05 9.43
C GLU A 228 18.06 -0.19 10.66
N ALA A 229 17.21 0.83 10.51
CA ALA A 229 16.75 1.65 11.62
C ALA A 229 15.99 0.81 12.68
N LEU A 230 15.17 -0.15 12.24
CA LEU A 230 14.46 -1.07 13.12
C LEU A 230 15.44 -1.93 13.93
N MET A 231 16.45 -2.49 13.28
CA MET A 231 17.50 -3.29 13.94
C MET A 231 18.38 -2.46 14.89
N GLU A 232 18.73 -1.22 14.54
CA GLU A 232 19.50 -0.30 15.38
C GLU A 232 18.72 0.18 16.59
N GLY A 233 17.39 0.26 16.49
CA GLY A 233 16.46 0.53 17.59
C GLY A 233 16.34 -0.62 18.61
N GLY A 234 17.05 -1.72 18.42
CA GLY A 234 17.03 -2.92 19.30
C GLY A 234 16.05 -3.99 18.83
N GLY A 235 15.56 -3.90 17.61
CA GLY A 235 14.76 -4.95 16.97
C GLY A 235 15.55 -6.23 16.71
N VAL A 236 14.86 -7.35 16.59
CA VAL A 236 15.44 -8.64 16.23
C VAL A 236 15.11 -9.00 14.77
N PRO A 237 15.86 -9.88 14.09
CA PRO A 237 15.60 -10.26 12.71
C PRO A 237 14.18 -10.76 12.45
N GLY A 238 13.52 -11.36 13.44
CA GLY A 238 12.12 -11.76 13.37
C GLY A 238 11.15 -10.61 13.07
N ASP A 239 11.47 -9.39 13.51
CA ASP A 239 10.66 -8.19 13.28
C ASP A 239 10.67 -7.77 11.78
N LEU A 240 11.68 -8.22 11.03
CA LEU A 240 11.77 -8.00 9.59
C LEU A 240 10.92 -8.98 8.76
N ALA A 241 10.31 -9.99 9.38
CA ALA A 241 9.62 -11.06 8.66
C ALA A 241 8.53 -10.56 7.69
N ALA A 242 7.83 -9.49 8.06
CA ALA A 242 6.79 -8.88 7.22
C ALA A 242 7.36 -8.00 6.09
N LEU A 243 8.59 -7.51 6.21
CA LEU A 243 9.31 -6.73 5.20
C LEU A 243 10.12 -7.62 4.25
N ALA A 244 10.58 -8.76 4.73
CA ALA A 244 11.49 -9.66 4.03
C ALA A 244 11.06 -10.05 2.60
N PRO A 245 9.77 -10.30 2.29
CA PRO A 245 9.32 -10.59 0.92
C PRO A 245 9.56 -9.46 -0.09
N PHE A 246 9.77 -8.23 0.37
CA PHE A 246 9.94 -7.02 -0.44
C PHE A 246 11.40 -6.55 -0.49
N MET A 247 12.28 -7.14 0.32
CA MET A 247 13.69 -6.78 0.43
C MET A 247 14.57 -7.64 -0.49
N ASP A 248 15.76 -7.11 -0.79
CA ASP A 248 16.79 -7.89 -1.49
C ASP A 248 17.41 -8.96 -0.57
N GLU A 249 17.64 -10.16 -1.12
CA GLU A 249 18.22 -11.29 -0.38
C GLU A 249 19.60 -10.95 0.22
N SER A 250 20.40 -10.14 -0.49
CA SER A 250 21.73 -9.74 -0.04
C SER A 250 21.66 -8.75 1.13
N GLU A 251 20.69 -7.86 1.12
CA GLU A 251 20.48 -6.89 2.19
C GLU A 251 19.99 -7.57 3.48
N LEU A 252 19.03 -8.50 3.35
CA LEU A 252 18.61 -9.33 4.47
C LEU A 252 19.78 -10.16 5.05
N GLY A 253 20.63 -10.73 4.18
CA GLY A 253 21.83 -11.43 4.57
C GLY A 253 22.82 -10.55 5.33
N ARG A 254 23.03 -9.30 4.86
CA ARG A 254 23.88 -8.31 5.52
C ARG A 254 23.37 -7.96 6.93
N LEU A 255 22.07 -7.71 7.08
CA LEU A 255 21.44 -7.41 8.37
C LEU A 255 21.52 -8.59 9.33
N ALA A 256 21.23 -9.81 8.84
CA ALA A 256 21.36 -11.04 9.61
C ALA A 256 22.80 -11.27 10.10
N GLY A 257 23.79 -11.05 9.23
CA GLY A 257 25.21 -11.12 9.57
C GLY A 257 25.59 -10.11 10.65
N LYS A 258 25.21 -8.83 10.49
CA LYS A 258 25.45 -7.75 11.48
C LYS A 258 24.85 -8.10 12.85
N TYR A 259 23.63 -8.69 12.87
CA TYR A 259 22.98 -9.13 14.10
C TYR A 259 23.77 -10.25 14.82
N ILE A 260 24.18 -11.28 14.08
CA ILE A 260 24.97 -12.40 14.64
C ILE A 260 26.36 -11.94 15.07
N ASP A 261 26.98 -11.02 14.35
CA ASP A 261 28.28 -10.44 14.72
C ASP A 261 28.19 -9.59 15.99
N GLY A 262 27.04 -8.97 16.22
CA GLY A 262 26.73 -8.27 17.47
C GLY A 262 26.41 -9.17 18.67
N GLY A 263 26.45 -10.50 18.50
CA GLY A 263 26.18 -11.47 19.58
C GLY A 263 24.73 -11.94 19.64
N GLY A 264 23.95 -11.69 18.58
CA GLY A 264 22.56 -12.17 18.47
C GLY A 264 22.47 -13.70 18.32
N GLU A 265 21.29 -14.24 18.62
CA GLU A 265 21.03 -15.69 18.57
C GLU A 265 20.61 -16.11 17.14
N PRO A 266 21.23 -17.17 16.56
CA PRO A 266 20.87 -17.65 15.22
C PRO A 266 19.40 -18.08 15.07
N GLY A 267 18.75 -18.50 16.15
CA GLY A 267 17.34 -18.88 16.16
C GLY A 267 16.40 -17.75 15.73
N GLU A 268 16.78 -16.51 16.04
CA GLU A 268 16.00 -15.31 15.67
C GLU A 268 15.98 -15.03 14.14
N LEU A 269 16.90 -15.67 13.39
CA LEU A 269 16.91 -15.58 11.93
C LEU A 269 15.81 -16.45 11.28
N ALA A 270 15.22 -17.40 11.99
CA ALA A 270 14.29 -18.38 11.41
C ALA A 270 13.12 -17.75 10.62
N PRO A 271 12.49 -16.64 11.05
CA PRO A 271 11.39 -16.02 10.30
C PRO A 271 11.81 -15.42 8.95
N ILE A 272 13.06 -14.95 8.83
CA ILE A 272 13.58 -14.32 7.60
C ILE A 272 14.46 -15.27 6.77
N ALA A 273 14.85 -16.40 7.32
CA ALA A 273 15.72 -17.38 6.66
C ALA A 273 15.22 -17.83 5.27
N PRO A 274 13.90 -18.00 5.00
CA PRO A 274 13.40 -18.32 3.66
C PRO A 274 13.69 -17.28 2.59
N PHE A 275 14.04 -16.05 2.98
CA PHE A 275 14.25 -14.88 2.11
C PHE A 275 15.73 -14.51 1.99
N ILE A 276 16.64 -15.24 2.64
CA ILE A 276 18.08 -15.05 2.55
C ILE A 276 18.67 -16.16 1.67
N ASP A 277 19.70 -15.82 0.89
CA ASP A 277 20.43 -16.80 0.09
C ASP A 277 21.02 -17.92 0.98
N ASN A 278 20.89 -19.17 0.56
CA ASN A 278 21.33 -20.33 1.34
C ASN A 278 22.84 -20.33 1.60
N ASP A 279 23.65 -19.85 0.64
CA ASP A 279 25.10 -19.78 0.79
C ASP A 279 25.49 -18.68 1.80
N GLU A 280 24.72 -17.58 1.83
CA GLU A 280 24.88 -16.50 2.81
C GLU A 280 24.53 -16.97 4.21
N LEU A 281 23.37 -17.62 4.41
CA LEU A 281 23.01 -18.24 5.69
C LEU A 281 24.07 -19.25 6.15
N GLY A 282 24.61 -20.03 5.21
CA GLY A 282 25.70 -20.95 5.48
C GLY A 282 26.97 -20.27 5.94
N ARG A 283 27.31 -19.09 5.36
CA ARG A 283 28.46 -18.27 5.79
C ARG A 283 28.26 -17.73 7.22
N ILE A 284 27.08 -17.18 7.49
CA ILE A 284 26.68 -16.68 8.81
C ILE A 284 26.78 -17.80 9.87
N ALA A 285 26.23 -18.97 9.58
CA ALA A 285 26.29 -20.13 10.47
C ALA A 285 27.74 -20.58 10.76
N ARG A 286 28.60 -20.62 9.74
CA ARG A 286 30.04 -20.94 9.93
C ARG A 286 30.74 -19.91 10.81
N ALA A 287 30.55 -18.62 10.53
CA ALA A 287 31.14 -17.52 11.30
C ALA A 287 30.70 -17.58 12.77
N TYR A 288 29.43 -17.90 13.03
CA TYR A 288 28.90 -18.11 14.38
C TYR A 288 29.63 -19.27 15.11
N LEU A 289 29.76 -20.42 14.45
CA LEU A 289 30.44 -21.58 15.00
C LEU A 289 31.94 -21.37 15.19
N ASP A 290 32.60 -20.59 14.30
CA ASP A 290 34.03 -20.30 14.39
C ASP A 290 34.36 -19.43 15.62
N ARG A 291 33.44 -18.62 16.05
CA ARG A 291 33.49 -17.84 17.30
C ARG A 291 33.17 -18.67 18.55
N GLY A 292 32.85 -19.93 18.40
CA GLY A 292 32.57 -20.84 19.52
C GLY A 292 31.09 -20.99 19.89
N GLY A 293 30.18 -20.51 19.03
CA GLY A 293 28.74 -20.65 19.21
C GLY A 293 28.27 -22.10 19.35
N ASP A 294 27.11 -22.29 19.97
CA ASP A 294 26.52 -23.62 20.16
C ASP A 294 25.84 -24.09 18.87
N PRO A 295 26.23 -25.24 18.28
CA PRO A 295 25.53 -25.79 17.10
C PRO A 295 24.03 -26.03 17.31
N ALA A 296 23.54 -26.19 18.53
CA ALA A 296 22.12 -26.38 18.81
C ALA A 296 21.28 -25.17 18.50
N GLU A 297 21.85 -23.96 18.57
CA GLU A 297 21.15 -22.70 18.25
C GLU A 297 20.94 -22.50 16.74
N LEU A 298 21.62 -23.28 15.89
CA LEU A 298 21.41 -23.29 14.43
C LEU A 298 20.23 -24.16 14.00
N LEU A 299 19.63 -24.97 14.88
CA LEU A 299 18.53 -25.87 14.53
C LEU A 299 17.32 -25.18 13.90
N PRO A 300 16.89 -23.96 14.32
CA PRO A 300 15.76 -23.27 13.70
C PRO A 300 15.98 -22.87 12.24
N ILE A 301 17.23 -22.56 11.85
CA ILE A 301 17.59 -22.16 10.47
C ILE A 301 18.15 -23.33 9.65
N ALA A 302 18.30 -24.49 10.26
CA ALA A 302 18.83 -25.70 9.64
C ALA A 302 18.18 -26.08 8.28
N PRO A 303 16.85 -25.99 8.11
CA PRO A 303 16.19 -26.31 6.83
C PRO A 303 16.66 -25.44 5.66
N PHE A 304 17.19 -24.25 5.94
CA PHE A 304 17.57 -23.23 4.94
C PHE A 304 19.08 -23.21 4.64
N ILE A 305 19.91 -23.86 5.46
CA ILE A 305 21.38 -23.90 5.28
C ILE A 305 21.80 -25.00 4.29
N GLY A 306 20.89 -25.86 3.82
CA GLY A 306 21.17 -26.94 2.89
C GLY A 306 22.07 -28.05 3.46
N GLY A 307 22.71 -28.85 2.59
CA GLY A 307 23.57 -29.98 2.98
C GLY A 307 24.83 -29.63 3.81
N MET A 308 25.06 -28.35 4.07
CA MET A 308 26.19 -27.88 4.91
C MET A 308 26.04 -28.30 6.40
N LEU A 309 24.82 -28.55 6.86
CA LEU A 309 24.59 -29.01 8.21
C LEU A 309 25.29 -30.36 8.51
N ASP A 310 25.29 -31.26 7.54
CA ASP A 310 25.93 -32.60 7.68
C ASP A 310 27.44 -32.48 7.91
N GLU A 311 28.10 -31.53 7.24
CA GLU A 311 29.55 -31.32 7.35
C GLU A 311 29.95 -30.54 8.61
N ILE A 312 29.21 -29.50 8.96
CA ILE A 312 29.59 -28.52 9.99
C ILE A 312 29.12 -28.94 11.36
N VAL A 313 27.86 -29.39 11.48
CA VAL A 313 27.25 -29.72 12.78
C VAL A 313 27.72 -31.10 13.25
N LEU A 314 27.73 -32.10 12.37
CA LEU A 314 28.23 -33.46 12.71
C LEU A 314 29.75 -33.43 13.03
N GLY A 315 30.53 -32.68 12.26
CA GLY A 315 31.99 -32.61 12.51
C GLY A 315 32.35 -31.98 13.87
N ARG A 316 31.55 -31.04 14.37
CA ARG A 316 31.80 -30.37 15.66
C ARG A 316 31.10 -31.02 16.85
N ILE A 317 29.87 -31.55 16.69
CA ILE A 317 29.18 -32.31 17.73
C ILE A 317 30.05 -33.54 18.10
N ILE A 318 30.62 -34.20 17.10
CA ILE A 318 31.53 -35.35 17.32
C ILE A 318 32.83 -34.90 18.00
N LYS A 319 33.41 -33.73 17.66
CA LYS A 319 34.64 -33.23 18.27
C LYS A 319 34.47 -32.77 19.73
N LYS A 320 33.32 -32.20 20.11
CA LYS A 320 33.05 -31.68 21.46
C LYS A 320 32.54 -32.74 22.45
N GLY A 321 32.21 -33.98 22.02
CA GLY A 321 31.82 -35.09 22.94
C GLY A 321 30.52 -34.81 23.71
N GLY A 322 29.68 -33.85 23.24
CA GLY A 322 28.44 -33.48 23.90
C GLY A 322 27.33 -34.51 23.69
N SER A 323 27.08 -35.34 24.70
CA SER A 323 26.08 -36.42 24.66
C SER A 323 24.63 -35.94 24.75
N GLY A 324 24.36 -34.66 24.99
CA GLY A 324 23.01 -34.12 25.22
C GLY A 324 22.26 -33.65 23.95
N SER A 325 22.96 -33.15 22.95
CA SER A 325 22.35 -32.61 21.71
C SER A 325 22.33 -33.59 20.53
N LEU A 326 23.06 -34.70 20.64
CA LEU A 326 23.12 -35.75 19.60
C LEU A 326 21.75 -36.37 19.24
N PRO A 327 20.82 -36.64 20.18
CA PRO A 327 19.52 -37.24 19.84
C PRO A 327 18.63 -36.31 19.04
N ALA A 328 18.68 -34.99 19.29
CA ALA A 328 17.89 -33.97 18.54
C ALA A 328 18.42 -33.81 17.13
N ALA A 329 19.75 -33.70 16.96
CA ALA A 329 20.40 -33.57 15.65
C ALA A 329 20.21 -34.84 14.79
N LEU A 330 20.31 -36.04 15.38
CA LEU A 330 20.08 -37.31 14.69
C LEU A 330 18.60 -37.54 14.34
N SER A 331 17.66 -37.02 15.14
CA SER A 331 16.23 -37.04 14.83
C SER A 331 15.91 -36.19 13.57
N PHE A 332 16.55 -35.04 13.45
CA PHE A 332 16.40 -34.16 12.32
C PHE A 332 16.94 -34.77 11.01
N LEU A 333 18.16 -35.29 11.05
CA LEU A 333 18.79 -35.98 9.91
C LEU A 333 18.01 -37.22 9.45
N ARG A 334 17.33 -37.92 10.35
CA ARG A 334 16.42 -39.04 9.99
C ARG A 334 15.16 -38.58 9.25
N HIS A 335 14.70 -37.38 9.50
CA HIS A 335 13.51 -36.81 8.81
C HIS A 335 13.83 -36.38 7.37
N GLU A 336 14.97 -35.74 7.14
CA GLU A 336 15.42 -35.34 5.80
C GLU A 336 15.76 -36.54 4.91
N GLY A 337 16.42 -37.53 5.42
CA GLY A 337 16.73 -38.75 4.68
C GLY A 337 15.48 -39.53 4.21
N LYS A 338 14.33 -39.38 4.90
CA LYS A 338 13.04 -39.91 4.44
C LYS A 338 12.37 -39.06 3.36
N LYS A 339 12.58 -37.73 3.37
CA LYS A 339 12.00 -36.84 2.36
C LYS A 339 12.71 -37.01 1.02
N LYS A 340 14.04 -37.04 0.97
CA LYS A 340 14.81 -37.31 -0.28
C LYS A 340 14.53 -38.68 -0.90
N ARG A 341 14.19 -39.71 -0.13
CA ARG A 341 13.78 -41.02 -0.67
C ARG A 341 12.38 -41.04 -1.26
N ARG A 342 11.47 -40.16 -0.81
CA ARG A 342 10.11 -40.04 -1.36
C ARG A 342 10.08 -39.27 -2.65
N ASP A 343 10.94 -38.25 -2.79
CA ASP A 343 10.99 -37.41 -4.01
C ASP A 343 11.84 -38.07 -5.13
N GLY A 344 12.70 -39.03 -4.80
CA GLY A 344 13.47 -39.82 -5.77
C GLY A 344 12.73 -41.01 -6.38
N ASP A 345 11.66 -41.48 -5.75
CA ASP A 345 10.89 -42.67 -6.20
C ASP A 345 9.61 -42.30 -7.02
N ALA A 346 9.34 -40.99 -7.22
CA ALA A 346 8.23 -40.48 -8.00
C ALA A 346 8.62 -40.12 -9.46
N GLY A 347 9.84 -40.49 -9.91
CA GLY A 347 10.42 -40.13 -11.19
C GLY A 347 10.91 -41.31 -12.03
N THR A 348 10.20 -42.47 -11.99
CA THR A 348 10.40 -43.55 -12.98
C THR A 348 9.07 -44.04 -13.52
#